data_c72f6925e16cd7397fa610385f4bcc47
#
_entry.id   c72f6925e16cd7397fa610385f4bcc47
#
_cell.length_a   1.000
_cell.length_b   1.000
_cell.length_c   1.000
_cell.angle_alpha   90.00
_cell.angle_beta   90.00
_cell.angle_gamma   90.00
#
_symmetry.space_group_name_H-M   'P 1'
#
loop_
_entity.id
_entity.type
_entity.pdbx_description
1 polymer ?
#
loop_
_entity_poly.entity_id
_entity_poly.type
_entity_poly.pdbx_seq_one_letter_code
_entity_poly.pdbx_strand_id
1 'polypeptide(L)' 'MKIIIGGALGRMGRELALAAEGAGVEVACGVDVAYAGQAAAFPIVTGYERIPADADVLIDFSRPDALP' A
#
# COMPACT_ATOMS: atom_id res chain seq x y z
N MET A 1 -4.48 7.75 11.95
CA MET A 1 -3.47 6.72 11.65
C MET A 1 -3.16 6.72 10.17
N LYS A 2 -1.90 6.67 9.84
CA LYS A 2 -1.45 6.60 8.45
C LYS A 2 -0.82 5.25 8.19
N ILE A 3 -1.25 4.58 7.13
CA ILE A 3 -0.71 3.26 6.78
C ILE A 3 -0.05 3.29 5.41
N ILE A 4 0.86 2.35 5.21
CA ILE A 4 1.49 2.10 3.92
C ILE A 4 1.11 0.69 3.51
N ILE A 5 0.70 0.51 2.25
CA ILE A 5 0.28 -0.79 1.76
C ILE A 5 1.30 -1.31 0.76
N GLY A 6 2.01 -2.37 1.12
CA GLY A 6 2.91 -3.08 0.20
C GLY A 6 2.09 -4.03 -0.66
N GLY A 7 2.37 -4.08 -1.95
CA GLY A 7 1.57 -4.84 -2.89
C GLY A 7 0.25 -4.15 -3.21
N ALA A 8 0.27 -2.82 -3.26
CA ALA A 8 -0.93 -2.00 -3.36
C ALA A 8 -1.78 -2.26 -4.59
N LEU A 9 -1.19 -2.74 -5.69
CA LEU A 9 -1.93 -3.02 -6.92
C LEU A 9 -2.55 -4.41 -6.94
N GLY A 10 -2.21 -5.26 -5.97
CA GLY A 10 -2.78 -6.59 -5.88
C GLY A 10 -4.17 -6.56 -5.27
N ARG A 11 -4.83 -7.73 -5.31
CA ARG A 11 -6.20 -7.83 -4.79
C ARG A 11 -6.28 -7.46 -3.30
N MET A 12 -5.41 -8.04 -2.48
CA MET A 12 -5.44 -7.79 -1.04
C MET A 12 -5.13 -6.33 -0.72
N GLY A 13 -4.19 -5.74 -1.45
CA GLY A 13 -3.86 -4.33 -1.25
C GLY A 13 -5.04 -3.43 -1.56
N ARG A 14 -5.77 -3.73 -2.63
CA ARG A 14 -6.94 -2.94 -3.01
C ARG A 14 -8.06 -3.07 -1.97
N GLU A 15 -8.29 -4.29 -1.49
CA GLU A 15 -9.33 -4.50 -0.49
C GLU A 15 -8.99 -3.81 0.82
N LEU A 16 -7.72 -3.83 1.20
CA LEU A 16 -7.30 -3.12 2.40
C LEU A 16 -7.47 -1.61 2.25
N ALA A 17 -7.16 -1.07 1.08
CA ALA A 17 -7.33 0.36 0.84
C ALA A 17 -8.79 0.78 0.97
N LEU A 18 -9.71 -0.02 0.44
CA LEU A 18 -11.13 0.25 0.56
C LEU A 18 -11.60 0.15 2.03
N ALA A 19 -11.11 -0.85 2.74
CA ALA A 19 -11.46 -1.02 4.15
C ALA A 19 -10.92 0.14 4.99
N ALA A 20 -9.72 0.60 4.70
CA ALA A 20 -9.13 1.73 5.40
C ALA A 20 -9.95 3.01 5.19
N GLU A 21 -10.38 3.25 3.96
CA GLU A 21 -11.20 4.39 3.65
C GLU A 21 -12.49 4.38 4.45
N GLY A 22 -13.16 3.23 4.49
CA GLY A 22 -14.40 3.07 5.24
C GLY A 22 -14.21 3.22 6.75
N ALA A 23 -13.01 2.94 7.25
CA ALA A 23 -12.70 3.03 8.67
C ALA A 23 -12.10 4.39 9.07
N GLY A 24 -11.94 5.31 8.13
CA GLY A 24 -11.33 6.59 8.42
C GLY A 24 -9.82 6.55 8.61
N VAL A 25 -9.17 5.51 8.10
CA VAL A 25 -7.72 5.36 8.18
C VAL A 25 -7.10 5.91 6.89
N GLU A 26 -6.10 6.76 7.02
CA GLU A 26 -5.45 7.34 5.86
C GLU A 26 -4.42 6.40 5.25
N VAL A 27 -4.50 6.17 3.95
CA VAL A 27 -3.45 5.45 3.23
C VAL A 27 -2.45 6.49 2.75
N ALA A 28 -1.30 6.56 3.40
CA ALA A 28 -0.30 7.57 3.08
C ALA A 28 0.39 7.26 1.75
N CYS A 29 0.59 5.98 1.45
CA CYS A 29 1.35 5.57 0.27
C CYS A 29 1.13 4.09 0.01
N GLY A 30 1.24 3.68 -1.25
CA GLY A 30 1.29 2.28 -1.62
C GLY A 30 2.67 1.96 -2.19
N VAL A 31 3.08 0.71 -2.10
CA VAL A 31 4.33 0.23 -2.70
C VAL A 31 4.00 -0.94 -3.62
N ASP A 32 4.42 -0.87 -4.87
CA ASP A 32 4.22 -1.98 -5.80
C ASP A 32 5.20 -1.85 -6.95
N VAL A 33 6.01 -2.89 -7.15
CA VAL A 33 7.02 -2.87 -8.21
C VAL A 33 6.40 -2.85 -9.59
N ALA A 34 5.13 -3.23 -9.72
CA ALA A 34 4.42 -3.23 -10.99
C ALA A 34 3.80 -1.88 -11.33
N TYR A 35 3.95 -0.88 -10.47
CA TYR A 35 3.36 0.42 -10.72
C TYR A 35 4.04 1.09 -11.92
N ALA A 36 3.23 1.54 -12.87
CA ALA A 36 3.71 2.17 -14.09
C ALA A 36 2.94 3.46 -14.41
N GLY A 37 2.45 4.14 -13.38
CA GLY A 37 1.73 5.40 -13.57
C GLY A 37 0.21 5.27 -13.64
N GLN A 38 -0.33 4.10 -13.31
CA GLN A 38 -1.78 3.90 -13.28
C GLN A 38 -2.43 4.86 -12.29
N ALA A 39 -3.68 5.23 -12.56
CA ALA A 39 -4.43 6.07 -11.64
C ALA A 39 -4.65 5.33 -10.32
N ALA A 40 -4.51 6.06 -9.23
CA ALA A 40 -4.70 5.49 -7.90
C ALA A 40 -5.24 6.56 -6.96
N ALA A 41 -5.90 6.11 -5.89
CA ALA A 41 -6.50 7.02 -4.91
C ALA A 41 -5.46 7.60 -3.95
N PHE A 42 -4.23 7.08 -3.95
CA PHE A 42 -3.13 7.52 -3.09
C PHE A 42 -1.81 7.34 -3.84
N PRO A 43 -0.75 8.02 -3.42
CA PRO A 43 0.53 7.89 -4.09
C PRO A 43 1.05 6.45 -4.04
N ILE A 44 1.62 5.97 -5.14
CA ILE A 44 2.24 4.66 -5.20
C ILE A 44 3.67 4.83 -5.65
N VAL A 45 4.58 4.13 -4.98
CA VAL A 45 6.00 4.11 -5.34
C VAL A 45 6.43 2.69 -5.63
N THR A 46 7.55 2.54 -6.32
CA THR A 46 8.01 1.22 -6.76
C THR A 46 8.98 0.56 -5.78
N GLY A 47 9.39 1.26 -4.74
CA GLY A 47 10.33 0.71 -3.76
C GLY A 47 10.15 1.32 -2.39
N TYR A 48 10.51 0.55 -1.38
CA TYR A 48 10.34 0.97 0.02
C TYR A 48 11.23 2.15 0.40
N GLU A 49 12.30 2.38 -0.32
CA GLU A 49 13.19 3.51 -0.05
C GLU A 49 12.54 4.86 -0.32
N ARG A 50 11.37 4.85 -0.96
CA ARG A 50 10.66 6.09 -1.31
C ARG A 50 9.44 6.36 -0.44
N ILE A 51 9.21 5.55 0.57
CA ILE A 51 8.02 5.73 1.41
C ILE A 51 8.21 6.89 2.37
N PRO A 52 7.11 7.58 2.76
CA PRO A 52 7.21 8.64 3.76
C PRO A 52 7.55 8.08 5.13
N ALA A 53 8.32 8.84 5.89
CA ALA A 53 8.79 8.39 7.20
C ALA A 53 7.74 8.56 8.31
N ASP A 54 6.64 9.22 8.02
CA ASP A 54 5.65 9.58 9.05
C ASP A 54 4.47 8.59 9.12
N ALA A 55 4.55 7.47 8.42
CA ALA A 55 3.50 6.46 8.50
C ALA A 55 3.62 5.66 9.79
N ASP A 56 2.48 5.25 10.31
CA ASP A 56 2.43 4.52 11.59
C ASP A 56 2.64 3.02 11.42
N VAL A 57 2.14 2.45 10.31
CA VAL A 57 2.15 1.00 10.10
C VAL A 57 2.38 0.70 8.63
N LEU A 58 3.14 -0.35 8.36
CA LEU A 58 3.31 -0.92 7.02
C LEU A 58 2.64 -2.29 6.99
N ILE A 59 1.74 -2.49 6.04
CA ILE A 59 1.08 -3.78 5.84
C ILE A 59 1.47 -4.26 4.45
N ASP A 60 2.17 -5.39 4.38
CA ASP A 60 2.79 -5.86 3.14
C ASP A 60 2.14 -7.13 2.62
N PHE A 61 1.55 -7.04 1.43
CA PHE A 61 0.99 -8.18 0.72
C PHE A 61 1.77 -8.50 -0.56
N SER A 62 2.95 -7.92 -0.73
CA SER A 62 3.67 -8.04 -1.99
C SER A 62 4.33 -9.39 -2.18
N ARG A 63 4.38 -10.23 -1.17
CA ARG A 63 5.08 -11.51 -1.23
C ARG A 63 4.25 -12.64 -0.62
N PRO A 64 3.10 -12.93 -1.22
CA PRO A 64 2.25 -13.99 -0.67
C PRO A 64 2.91 -15.37 -0.73
N ASP A 65 3.80 -15.59 -1.69
CA ASP A 65 4.53 -16.84 -1.84
C ASP A 65 5.61 -17.04 -0.77
N ALA A 66 5.93 -15.99 -0.03
CA ALA A 66 6.90 -16.10 1.05
C ALA A 66 6.28 -16.66 2.32
N LEU A 67 4.98 -16.78 2.37
CA LEU A 67 4.28 -17.34 3.52
C LEU A 67 4.43 -18.86 3.51
N PRO A 68 4.70 -19.45 4.67
CA PRO A 68 4.84 -20.90 4.76
C PRO A 68 3.53 -21.62 4.50
#